data_8519eafbe6eeae1970c5e282c2dfe5b6
#
_entry.id   8519eafbe6eeae1970c5e282c2dfe5b6
#
_cell.length_a   1.000
_cell.length_b   1.000
_cell.length_c   1.000
_cell.angle_alpha   90.00
_cell.angle_beta   90.00
_cell.angle_gamma   90.00
#
_symmetry.space_group_name_H-M   'P 1'
#
loop_
_entity.id
_entity.type
_entity.pdbx_description
1 polymer ?
#
loop_
_entity_poly.entity_id
_entity_poly.type
_entity_poly.pdbx_seq_one_letter_code
_entity_poly.pdbx_strand_id
1 'polypeptide(L)'
;MKYLMLIAGDEAAWEAQTDAERTASYARVVAWWRAQTDAGRIVSGHELQPSSTATTVRLDRDGRATVVDGPFVEAKEMLGGYAVLDVPDLDAAIALASSWPEPDTLEVRPIVTDG
;
A
#
# COMPACT_ATOMS: atom_id res chain seq x y z
N MET A 1 -5.86 2.70 -18.08
CA MET A 1 -6.79 2.67 -16.93
C MET A 1 -6.03 2.86 -15.63
N LYS A 2 -6.62 3.57 -14.71
CA LYS A 2 -6.01 3.81 -13.41
C LYS A 2 -6.54 2.83 -12.36
N TYR A 3 -5.61 2.28 -11.60
CA TYR A 3 -5.91 1.40 -10.48
C TYR A 3 -5.21 1.91 -9.23
N LEU A 4 -5.84 1.72 -8.08
CA LEU A 4 -5.17 1.88 -6.80
C LEU A 4 -4.66 0.51 -6.36
N MET A 5 -3.38 0.42 -6.03
CA MET A 5 -2.79 -0.77 -5.45
C MET A 5 -2.50 -0.49 -3.98
N LEU A 6 -3.17 -1.20 -3.09
CA LEU A 6 -2.94 -1.12 -1.66
C LEU A 6 -2.00 -2.25 -1.25
N ILE A 7 -1.02 -1.93 -0.42
CA ILE A 7 0.00 -2.87 0.02
C ILE A 7 -0.17 -3.06 1.52
N ALA A 8 -0.56 -4.25 1.95
CA ALA A 8 -0.77 -4.59 3.35
C ALA A 8 0.20 -5.68 3.78
N GLY A 9 0.85 -5.48 4.92
CA GLY A 9 1.83 -6.40 5.42
C GLY A 9 1.70 -6.64 6.92
N ASP A 10 2.39 -7.68 7.40
CA ASP A 10 2.47 -8.04 8.80
C ASP A 10 3.57 -7.22 9.47
N GLU A 11 3.19 -6.17 10.19
CA GLU A 11 4.13 -5.27 10.86
C GLU A 11 4.95 -5.99 11.92
N ALA A 12 4.36 -6.93 12.64
CA ALA A 12 5.07 -7.70 13.66
C ALA A 12 6.16 -8.58 13.04
N ALA A 13 5.87 -9.21 11.91
CA ALA A 13 6.86 -9.99 11.16
C ALA A 13 7.98 -9.11 10.63
N TRP A 14 7.67 -7.91 10.18
CA TRP A 14 8.67 -6.95 9.72
C TRP A 14 9.60 -6.54 10.86
N GLU A 15 9.06 -6.24 12.03
CA GLU A 15 9.84 -5.82 13.20
C GLU A 15 10.69 -6.96 13.77
N ALA A 16 10.25 -8.20 13.60
CA ALA A 16 10.99 -9.38 14.03
C ALA A 16 12.23 -9.68 13.16
N GLN A 17 12.34 -9.07 11.99
CA GLN A 17 13.49 -9.21 11.12
C GLN A 17 14.73 -8.49 11.69
N THR A 18 15.90 -8.92 11.26
CA THR A 18 17.14 -8.21 11.56
C THR A 18 17.25 -6.93 10.73
N ASP A 19 18.10 -6.00 11.15
CA ASP A 19 18.36 -4.79 10.37
C ASP A 19 18.86 -5.11 8.96
N ALA A 20 19.73 -6.13 8.84
CA ALA A 20 20.24 -6.57 7.54
C ALA A 20 19.11 -7.10 6.63
N GLU A 21 18.19 -7.88 7.19
CA GLU A 21 17.04 -8.40 6.45
C GLU A 21 16.11 -7.28 5.99
N ARG A 22 15.80 -6.32 6.86
CA ARG A 22 14.97 -5.16 6.49
C ARG A 22 15.65 -4.30 5.42
N THR A 23 16.94 -4.08 5.53
CA THR A 23 17.71 -3.33 4.52
C THR A 23 17.64 -4.02 3.16
N ALA A 24 17.80 -5.35 3.13
CA ALA A 24 17.72 -6.11 1.89
C ALA A 24 16.31 -6.08 1.27
N SER A 25 15.27 -6.21 2.10
CA SER A 25 13.87 -6.09 1.66
C SER A 25 13.60 -4.71 1.07
N TYR A 26 14.05 -3.67 1.75
CA TYR A 26 13.88 -2.29 1.28
C TYR A 26 14.55 -2.06 -0.06
N ALA A 27 15.74 -2.58 -0.24
CA ALA A 27 16.47 -2.47 -1.50
C ALA A 27 15.71 -3.13 -2.66
N ARG A 28 15.10 -4.29 -2.42
CA ARG A 28 14.28 -4.98 -3.43
C ARG A 28 13.05 -4.16 -3.80
N VAL A 29 12.37 -3.59 -2.81
CA VAL A 29 11.18 -2.75 -3.03
C VAL A 29 11.56 -1.49 -3.82
N VAL A 30 12.63 -0.81 -3.44
CA VAL A 30 13.10 0.40 -4.15
C VAL A 30 13.42 0.08 -5.61
N ALA A 31 14.13 -1.02 -5.87
CA ALA A 31 14.47 -1.43 -7.22
C ALA A 31 13.22 -1.75 -8.06
N TRP A 32 12.26 -2.47 -7.48
CA TRP A 32 10.99 -2.78 -8.14
C TRP A 32 10.20 -1.51 -8.45
N TRP A 33 10.08 -0.62 -7.47
CA TRP A 33 9.33 0.63 -7.60
C TRP A 33 9.90 1.51 -8.72
N ARG A 34 11.21 1.64 -8.72
CA ARG A 34 11.92 2.43 -9.73
C ARG A 34 11.70 1.85 -11.13
N ALA A 35 11.80 0.54 -11.27
CA ALA A 35 11.58 -0.12 -12.56
C ALA A 35 10.15 0.11 -13.08
N GLN A 36 9.14 0.03 -12.21
CA GLN A 36 7.75 0.24 -12.61
C GLN A 36 7.45 1.71 -12.89
N THR A 37 8.07 2.61 -12.15
CA THR A 37 7.96 4.06 -12.40
C THR A 37 8.60 4.42 -13.75
N ASP A 38 9.77 3.91 -14.03
CA ASP A 38 10.47 4.16 -15.30
C ASP A 38 9.70 3.60 -16.49
N ALA A 39 8.99 2.50 -16.30
CA ALA A 39 8.15 1.90 -17.34
C ALA A 39 6.79 2.62 -17.50
N GLY A 40 6.50 3.61 -16.67
CA GLY A 40 5.24 4.36 -16.72
C GLY A 40 4.04 3.64 -16.11
N ARG A 41 4.26 2.52 -15.41
CA ARG A 41 3.17 1.74 -14.79
C ARG A 41 2.76 2.29 -13.43
N ILE A 42 3.69 2.89 -12.68
CA ILE A 42 3.40 3.61 -11.45
C ILE A 42 3.42 5.10 -11.75
N VAL A 43 2.30 5.76 -11.46
CA VAL A 43 2.14 7.22 -11.65
C VAL A 43 2.52 7.96 -10.38
N SER A 44 2.13 7.43 -9.23
CA SER A 44 2.42 8.00 -7.92
C SER A 44 2.25 6.92 -6.85
N GLY A 45 2.69 7.21 -5.65
CA GLY A 45 2.51 6.34 -4.52
C GLY A 45 3.45 6.71 -3.39
N HIS A 46 3.17 6.14 -2.21
CA HIS A 46 3.95 6.43 -1.02
C HIS A 46 3.94 5.25 -0.07
N GLU A 47 5.04 5.09 0.65
CA GLU A 47 5.09 4.27 1.84
C GLU A 47 4.47 5.04 3.01
N LEU A 48 3.78 4.33 3.89
CA LEU A 48 3.20 4.89 5.10
C LEU A 48 4.06 4.54 6.31
N GLN A 49 4.05 5.41 7.31
CA GLN A 49 4.62 5.11 8.61
C GLN A 49 3.81 3.98 9.29
N PRO A 50 4.37 3.33 10.32
CA PRO A 50 3.68 2.23 11.00
C PRO A 50 2.28 2.60 11.49
N SER A 51 1.40 1.61 11.57
CA SER A 51 0.00 1.80 11.96
C SER A 51 -0.15 2.46 13.35
N SER A 52 0.83 2.32 14.23
CA SER A 52 0.85 2.99 15.53
C SER A 52 0.84 4.51 15.44
N THR A 53 1.22 5.08 14.30
CA THR A 53 1.18 6.53 14.07
C THR A 53 -0.15 7.02 13.53
N ALA A 54 -1.08 6.11 13.25
CA ALA A 54 -2.36 6.44 12.65
C ALA A 54 -3.27 7.20 13.62
N THR A 55 -4.12 8.06 13.06
CA THR A 55 -5.21 8.71 13.76
C THR A 55 -6.47 8.43 12.98
N THR A 56 -7.52 7.98 13.64
CA THR A 56 -8.81 7.68 13.03
C THR A 56 -9.84 8.73 13.45
N VAL A 57 -10.52 9.29 12.47
CA VAL A 57 -11.64 10.22 12.69
C VAL A 57 -12.91 9.54 12.19
N ARG A 58 -13.90 9.38 13.07
CA ARG A 58 -15.22 8.84 12.71
C ARG A 58 -16.23 9.96 12.72
N LEU A 59 -17.00 10.06 11.66
CA LEU A 59 -18.10 11.03 11.54
C LEU A 59 -19.42 10.28 11.61
N ASP A 60 -20.33 10.76 12.44
CA ASP A 60 -21.69 10.24 12.47
C ASP A 60 -22.59 11.01 11.48
N ARG A 61 -23.87 10.62 11.41
CA ARG A 61 -24.82 11.25 10.48
C ARG A 61 -25.11 12.71 10.83
N ASP A 62 -24.90 13.11 12.08
CA ASP A 62 -25.10 14.48 12.55
C ASP A 62 -23.85 15.36 12.35
N GLY A 63 -22.81 14.80 11.77
CA GLY A 63 -21.54 15.50 11.52
C GLY A 63 -20.62 15.56 12.72
N ARG A 64 -20.89 14.82 13.79
CA ARG A 64 -19.99 14.74 14.94
C ARG A 64 -18.79 13.89 14.63
N ALA A 65 -17.64 14.39 15.01
CA ALA A 65 -16.38 13.69 14.85
C ALA A 65 -15.93 13.05 16.15
N THR A 66 -15.51 11.79 16.07
CA THR A 66 -14.81 11.09 17.15
C THR A 66 -13.39 10.82 16.66
N VAL A 67 -12.39 11.27 17.42
CA VAL A 67 -10.99 11.11 17.08
C VAL A 67 -10.37 10.07 18.01
N VAL A 68 -9.74 9.07 17.43
CA VAL A 68 -9.11 7.96 18.16
C VAL A 68 -7.70 7.74 17.64
N ASP A 69 -6.75 7.54 18.55
CA ASP A 69 -5.40 7.14 18.18
C ASP A 69 -5.41 5.71 17.68
N GLY A 70 -4.65 5.45 16.62
CA GLY A 70 -4.53 4.14 16.04
C GLY A 70 -5.33 3.98 14.75
N PRO A 71 -5.14 2.84 14.07
CA PRO A 71 -5.79 2.57 12.80
C PRO A 71 -7.29 2.29 12.98
N PHE A 72 -8.03 2.56 11.93
CA PHE A 72 -9.47 2.33 11.84
C PHE A 72 -9.86 0.85 12.08
N VAL A 73 -9.01 -0.07 11.64
CA VAL A 73 -9.15 -1.51 11.88
C VAL A 73 -7.83 -2.06 12.38
N GLU A 74 -7.86 -2.84 13.46
CA GLU A 74 -6.71 -3.63 13.87
C GLU A 74 -6.78 -5.00 13.20
N ALA A 75 -5.72 -5.34 12.46
CA ALA A 75 -5.63 -6.58 11.73
C ALA A 75 -4.20 -7.09 11.77
N LYS A 76 -4.02 -8.36 11.46
CA LYS A 76 -2.68 -8.95 11.34
C LYS A 76 -1.87 -8.28 10.22
N GLU A 77 -2.55 -7.96 9.12
CA GLU A 77 -1.95 -7.24 8.01
C GLU A 77 -2.47 -5.80 8.01
N MET A 78 -1.54 -4.86 8.00
CA MET A 78 -1.84 -3.43 8.05
C MET A 78 -1.38 -2.76 6.77
N LEU A 79 -2.13 -1.74 6.35
CA LEU A 79 -1.79 -0.95 5.18
C LEU A 79 -0.46 -0.23 5.41
N GLY A 80 0.53 -0.55 4.59
CA GLY A 80 1.88 0.02 4.69
C GLY A 80 2.27 0.90 3.53
N GLY A 81 1.44 0.96 2.49
CA GLY A 81 1.73 1.78 1.32
C GLY A 81 0.66 1.67 0.26
N TYR A 82 0.78 2.51 -0.75
CA TYR A 82 -0.11 2.47 -1.90
C TYR A 82 0.59 2.97 -3.15
N ALA A 83 0.07 2.58 -4.30
CA ALA A 83 0.49 3.10 -5.59
C ALA A 83 -0.72 3.34 -6.49
N VAL A 84 -0.64 4.40 -7.29
CA VAL A 84 -1.57 4.62 -8.40
C VAL A 84 -0.93 4.05 -9.65
N LEU A 85 -1.60 3.09 -10.27
CA LEU A 85 -1.12 2.40 -11.47
C LEU A 85 -1.80 2.94 -12.71
N ASP A 86 -1.06 2.98 -13.80
CA ASP A 86 -1.60 3.22 -15.13
C ASP A 86 -1.26 2.04 -16.02
N VAL A 87 -2.23 1.15 -16.22
CA VAL A 87 -2.10 -0.09 -16.98
C VAL A 87 -3.33 -0.30 -17.85
N PRO A 88 -3.24 -1.12 -18.91
CA PRO A 88 -4.33 -1.27 -19.86
C PRO A 88 -5.62 -1.88 -19.29
N ASP A 89 -5.48 -2.85 -18.37
CA ASP A 89 -6.60 -3.65 -17.88
C ASP A 89 -6.28 -4.31 -16.54
N LEU A 90 -7.26 -5.04 -16.02
CA LEU A 90 -7.13 -5.75 -14.73
C LEU A 90 -6.03 -6.82 -14.79
N ASP A 91 -5.91 -7.54 -15.89
CA ASP A 91 -4.88 -8.59 -16.00
C ASP A 91 -3.48 -7.99 -15.88
N ALA A 92 -3.26 -6.82 -16.49
CA ALA A 92 -2.01 -6.10 -16.36
C ALA A 92 -1.76 -5.61 -14.91
N ALA A 93 -2.82 -5.15 -14.23
CA ALA A 93 -2.73 -4.75 -12.82
C ALA A 93 -2.37 -5.95 -11.93
N ILE A 94 -2.99 -7.10 -12.16
CA ILE A 94 -2.71 -8.35 -11.44
C ILE A 94 -1.26 -8.79 -11.70
N ALA A 95 -0.80 -8.75 -12.94
CA ALA A 95 0.56 -9.11 -13.29
C ALA A 95 1.58 -8.21 -12.57
N LEU A 96 1.31 -6.91 -12.53
CA LEU A 96 2.16 -5.96 -11.84
C LEU A 96 2.19 -6.23 -10.34
N ALA A 97 1.05 -6.40 -9.71
CA ALA A 97 0.95 -6.72 -8.28
C ALA A 97 1.65 -8.04 -7.95
N SER A 98 1.52 -9.03 -8.83
CA SER A 98 2.14 -10.36 -8.65
C SER A 98 3.66 -10.31 -8.72
N SER A 99 4.23 -9.26 -9.27
CA SER A 99 5.69 -9.06 -9.33
C SER A 99 6.26 -8.37 -8.09
N TRP A 100 5.42 -7.99 -7.12
CA TRP A 100 5.86 -7.39 -5.88
C TRP A 100 6.88 -8.29 -5.17
N PRO A 101 8.02 -7.75 -4.71
CA PRO A 101 9.14 -8.59 -4.26
C PRO A 101 9.07 -9.07 -2.81
N GLU A 102 8.01 -8.76 -2.09
CA GLU A 102 7.88 -9.11 -0.66
C GLU A 102 6.60 -9.91 -0.38
N PRO A 103 6.53 -10.67 0.74
CA PRO A 103 5.40 -11.51 1.06
C PRO A 103 4.23 -10.72 1.69
N ASP A 104 3.71 -9.76 0.97
CA ASP A 104 2.60 -8.92 1.39
C ASP A 104 1.31 -9.32 0.68
N THR A 105 0.21 -8.73 1.11
CA THR A 105 -1.08 -8.83 0.42
C THR A 105 -1.33 -7.53 -0.33
N LEU A 106 -1.67 -7.66 -1.60
CA LEU A 106 -1.94 -6.51 -2.46
C LEU A 106 -3.37 -6.53 -2.94
N GLU A 107 -4.03 -5.37 -2.82
CA GLU A 107 -5.37 -5.19 -3.38
C GLU A 107 -5.29 -4.21 -4.54
N VAL A 108 -5.84 -4.58 -5.69
CA VAL A 108 -5.95 -3.66 -6.83
C VAL A 108 -7.41 -3.34 -7.07
N ARG A 109 -7.72 -2.05 -7.24
CA ARG A 109 -9.08 -1.58 -7.39
C ARG A 109 -9.13 -0.47 -8.43
N PRO A 110 -10.02 -0.57 -9.44
CA PRO A 110 -10.16 0.50 -10.41
C PRO A 110 -10.52 1.83 -9.75
N ILE A 111 -9.88 2.89 -10.22
CA ILE A 111 -10.21 4.24 -9.78
C ILE A 111 -11.37 4.76 -10.62
N VAL A 112 -12.35 5.38 -9.97
CA VAL A 112 -13.47 5.99 -10.66
C VAL A 112 -12.95 7.11 -11.55
N THR A 113 -13.35 7.09 -12.81
CA THR A 113 -12.99 8.13 -13.78
C THR A 113 -14.10 9.16 -13.88
N ASP A 114 -13.73 10.41 -14.10
CA ASP A 114 -14.67 11.52 -14.25
C ASP A 114 -15.28 11.53 -15.66
N GLY A 115 -16.25 10.71 -15.86
CA GLY A 115 -16.98 10.68 -17.11
C GLY A 115 -16.45 9.71 -18.14
#